data_ed8c05fde26582f7ee9474898abefd4f
#
_entry.id   ed8c05fde26582f7ee9474898abefd4f
#
_cell.length_a   1.000
_cell.length_b   1.000
_cell.length_c   1.000
_cell.angle_alpha   90.00
_cell.angle_beta   90.00
_cell.angle_gamma   90.00
#
_symmetry.space_group_name_H-M   'P 1'
#
loop_
_entity.id
_entity.type
_entity.pdbx_description
1 polymer ?
#
loop_
_entity_poly.entity_id
_entity_poly.type
_entity_poly.pdbx_seq_one_letter_code
_entity_poly.pdbx_strand_id
1 'polypeptide(L)'
;MTAARVVSCGASGIDEKVADWVPLEPGDEPSRGASLAMLGGAGGVAVLLVELAAGGVVAEHTTPDVSVCHVVEGGGTVFFPGGDEIAFERGDTIEFAGDVPHGWRGGSERTLLAVTTYPEDSVKAAA
;
A
#
# COMPACT_ATOMS: atom_id res chain seq x y z
N MET A 1 -6.47 -1.48 -16.36
CA MET A 1 -6.47 -1.47 -14.89
C MET A 1 -7.81 -1.97 -14.38
N THR A 2 -7.82 -2.85 -13.41
CA THR A 2 -9.06 -3.37 -12.83
C THR A 2 -9.72 -2.28 -12.00
N ALA A 3 -11.04 -2.09 -12.15
CA ALA A 3 -11.77 -1.14 -11.33
C ALA A 3 -11.79 -1.61 -9.86
N ALA A 4 -11.60 -0.69 -8.94
CA ALA A 4 -11.71 -0.96 -7.51
C ALA A 4 -13.07 -0.47 -7.02
N ARG A 5 -13.97 -1.40 -6.78
CA ARG A 5 -15.32 -1.10 -6.29
C ARG A 5 -15.33 -1.11 -4.76
N VAL A 6 -15.92 -0.11 -4.18
CA VAL A 6 -16.08 -0.02 -2.72
C VAL A 6 -17.57 -0.07 -2.39
N VAL A 7 -17.93 -1.00 -1.54
CA VAL A 7 -19.31 -1.15 -1.03
C VAL A 7 -19.28 -0.82 0.46
N SER A 8 -20.01 0.22 0.84
CA SER A 8 -20.11 0.64 2.24
C SER A 8 -21.49 0.26 2.78
N CYS A 9 -21.51 -0.52 3.84
CA CYS A 9 -22.74 -0.99 4.46
C CYS A 9 -22.89 -0.32 5.82
N GLY A 10 -23.86 0.56 5.94
CA GLY A 10 -24.12 1.30 7.17
C GLY A 10 -25.51 1.06 7.69
N ALA A 11 -25.82 1.66 8.84
CA ALA A 11 -27.14 1.55 9.47
C ALA A 11 -28.25 2.10 8.57
N SER A 12 -27.92 3.04 7.67
CA SER A 12 -28.90 3.67 6.77
C SER A 12 -28.96 3.03 5.39
N GLY A 13 -28.19 1.98 5.11
CA GLY A 13 -28.23 1.30 3.84
C GLY A 13 -26.87 0.97 3.26
N ILE A 14 -26.85 0.73 1.97
CA ILE A 14 -25.68 0.31 1.22
C ILE A 14 -25.33 1.36 0.17
N ASP A 15 -24.08 1.79 0.15
CA ASP A 15 -23.53 2.68 -0.88
C ASP A 15 -22.48 1.96 -1.68
N GLU A 16 -22.42 2.27 -2.97
CA GLU A 16 -21.38 1.75 -3.86
C GLU A 16 -20.66 2.90 -4.55
N LYS A 17 -19.35 2.76 -4.70
CA LYS A 17 -18.56 3.70 -5.48
C LYS A 17 -17.40 2.98 -6.14
N VAL A 18 -16.82 3.58 -7.17
CA VAL A 18 -15.60 3.11 -7.81
C VAL A 18 -14.48 4.03 -7.36
N ALA A 19 -13.43 3.46 -6.80
CA ALA A 19 -12.25 4.23 -6.41
C ALA A 19 -11.42 4.56 -7.65
N ASP A 20 -10.94 5.79 -7.73
CA ASP A 20 -10.07 6.23 -8.81
C ASP A 20 -8.64 5.78 -8.56
N TRP A 21 -7.98 5.33 -9.61
CA TRP A 21 -6.55 5.06 -9.60
C TRP A 21 -5.80 6.33 -9.94
N VAL A 22 -4.82 6.67 -9.11
CA VAL A 22 -3.96 7.82 -9.34
C VAL A 22 -2.50 7.39 -9.34
N PRO A 23 -1.64 8.04 -10.15
CA PRO A 23 -0.22 7.75 -10.11
C PRO A 23 0.35 8.00 -8.72
N LEU A 24 1.24 7.13 -8.29
CA LEU A 24 1.92 7.28 -7.01
C LEU A 24 3.23 8.04 -7.24
N GLU A 25 3.32 9.22 -6.69
CA GLU A 25 4.49 10.10 -6.83
C GLU A 25 4.96 10.58 -5.46
N PRO A 26 5.59 9.71 -4.65
CA PRO A 26 6.07 10.12 -3.35
C PRO A 26 7.37 10.92 -3.45
N GLY A 27 7.41 12.08 -2.81
CA GLY A 27 8.62 12.85 -2.60
C GLY A 27 9.32 13.34 -3.84
N ASP A 28 10.62 13.60 -3.71
CA ASP A 28 11.48 14.13 -4.77
C ASP A 28 12.00 13.06 -5.72
N GLU A 29 12.02 11.81 -5.28
CA GLU A 29 12.46 10.70 -6.11
C GLU A 29 11.29 10.17 -6.94
N PRO A 30 11.48 9.98 -8.24
CA PRO A 30 10.38 9.53 -9.07
C PRO A 30 10.02 8.08 -8.82
N SER A 31 8.75 7.86 -8.50
CA SER A 31 8.14 6.54 -8.63
C SER A 31 7.70 6.37 -10.07
N ARG A 32 7.73 5.14 -10.58
CA ARG A 32 7.30 4.84 -11.94
C ARG A 32 6.55 3.53 -12.00
N GLY A 33 5.54 3.47 -12.85
CA GLY A 33 4.74 2.26 -12.99
C GLY A 33 4.02 1.88 -11.70
N ALA A 34 3.70 2.85 -10.86
CA ALA A 34 3.01 2.65 -9.60
C ALA A 34 1.76 3.52 -9.55
N SER A 35 0.69 2.96 -9.02
CA SER A 35 -0.59 3.65 -8.86
C SER A 35 -1.24 3.25 -7.55
N LEU A 36 -2.08 4.12 -7.01
CA LEU A 36 -2.86 3.80 -5.82
C LEU A 36 -4.33 4.12 -6.00
N ALA A 37 -5.17 3.41 -5.28
CA ALA A 37 -6.59 3.69 -5.17
C ALA A 37 -6.98 3.72 -3.70
N MET A 38 -7.52 4.84 -3.23
CA MET A 38 -8.03 4.94 -1.86
C MET A 38 -9.37 4.26 -1.78
N LEU A 39 -9.49 3.25 -0.93
CA LEU A 39 -10.72 2.50 -0.77
C LEU A 39 -11.60 3.07 0.34
N GLY A 40 -10.98 3.60 1.39
CA GLY A 40 -11.73 4.16 2.50
C GLY A 40 -10.84 4.39 3.70
N GLY A 41 -11.47 4.76 4.80
CA GLY A 41 -10.79 4.97 6.06
C GLY A 41 -11.56 5.93 6.95
N ALA A 42 -11.39 5.77 8.25
CA ALA A 42 -11.96 6.63 9.27
C ALA A 42 -11.12 6.51 10.54
N GLY A 43 -11.12 7.56 11.35
CA GLY A 43 -10.42 7.52 12.63
C GLY A 43 -8.90 7.37 12.52
N GLY A 44 -8.31 7.89 11.45
CA GLY A 44 -6.87 7.75 11.20
C GLY A 44 -6.47 6.45 10.50
N VAL A 45 -7.42 5.56 10.25
CA VAL A 45 -7.17 4.32 9.49
C VAL A 45 -7.45 4.57 8.02
N ALA A 46 -6.55 4.16 7.15
CA ALA A 46 -6.75 4.23 5.71
C ALA A 46 -6.55 2.85 5.08
N VAL A 47 -7.39 2.53 4.11
CA VAL A 47 -7.30 1.28 3.33
C VAL A 47 -7.13 1.66 1.87
N LEU A 48 -6.11 1.12 1.24
CA LEU A 48 -5.81 1.43 -0.16
C LEU A 48 -5.27 0.22 -0.90
N LEU A 49 -5.33 0.29 -2.21
CA LEU A 49 -4.65 -0.65 -3.09
C LEU A 49 -3.47 0.06 -3.73
N VAL A 50 -2.37 -0.66 -3.87
CA VAL A 50 -1.20 -0.19 -4.61
C VAL A 50 -0.92 -1.18 -5.72
N GLU A 51 -0.79 -0.68 -6.94
CA GLU A 51 -0.47 -1.49 -8.10
C GLU A 51 0.90 -1.09 -8.63
N LEU A 52 1.73 -2.10 -8.88
CA LEU A 52 3.01 -1.93 -9.58
C LEU A 52 2.92 -2.66 -10.91
N ALA A 53 3.19 -1.94 -12.00
CA ALA A 53 3.40 -2.59 -13.28
C ALA A 53 4.68 -3.45 -13.19
N ALA A 54 4.88 -4.36 -14.14
CA ALA A 54 6.12 -5.13 -14.20
C ALA A 54 7.31 -4.18 -14.17
N GLY A 55 8.24 -4.39 -13.23
CA GLY A 55 9.39 -3.51 -13.04
C GLY A 55 9.07 -2.13 -12.48
N GLY A 56 7.84 -1.89 -12.03
CA GLY A 56 7.46 -0.63 -11.42
C GLY A 56 8.20 -0.38 -10.11
N VAL A 57 8.35 0.90 -9.75
CA VAL A 57 9.10 1.29 -8.55
C VAL A 57 8.30 2.32 -7.76
N VAL A 58 8.18 2.08 -6.47
CA VAL A 58 7.80 3.10 -5.49
C VAL A 58 9.09 3.56 -4.83
N ALA A 59 9.43 4.83 -5.01
CA ALA A 59 10.65 5.39 -4.45
C ALA A 59 10.67 5.29 -2.93
N GLU A 60 11.86 5.31 -2.35
CA GLU A 60 12.02 5.28 -0.91
C GLU A 60 11.26 6.43 -0.26
N HIS A 61 10.51 6.12 0.76
CA HIS A 61 9.67 7.08 1.47
C HIS A 61 9.45 6.63 2.92
N THR A 62 8.91 7.52 3.72
CA THR A 62 8.48 7.21 5.09
C THR A 62 7.05 7.69 5.28
N THR A 63 6.34 7.05 6.21
CA THR A 63 5.07 7.54 6.71
C THR A 63 5.07 7.47 8.23
N PRO A 64 4.37 8.36 8.92
CA PRO A 64 4.32 8.30 10.39
C PRO A 64 3.47 7.15 10.91
N ASP A 65 2.63 6.58 10.07
CA ASP A 65 1.70 5.51 10.44
C ASP A 65 2.33 4.13 10.30
N VAL A 66 1.77 3.17 11.01
CA VAL A 66 2.06 1.75 10.75
C VAL A 66 1.38 1.35 9.45
N SER A 67 2.07 0.60 8.61
CA SER A 67 1.53 0.09 7.36
C SER A 67 1.55 -1.43 7.37
N VAL A 68 0.42 -2.03 7.04
CA VAL A 68 0.31 -3.49 6.86
C VAL A 68 0.00 -3.72 5.39
N CYS A 69 0.91 -4.36 4.69
CA CYS A 69 0.83 -4.56 3.25
C CYS A 69 0.67 -6.04 2.95
N HIS A 70 -0.48 -6.41 2.39
CA HIS A 70 -0.73 -7.79 1.99
C HIS A 70 -0.55 -7.91 0.48
N VAL A 71 0.25 -8.88 0.06
CA VAL A 71 0.52 -9.13 -1.36
C VAL A 71 -0.59 -10.00 -1.95
N VAL A 72 -1.45 -9.39 -2.75
CA VAL A 72 -2.61 -10.06 -3.37
C VAL A 72 -2.20 -10.79 -4.63
N GLU A 73 -1.35 -10.16 -5.45
CA GLU A 73 -0.83 -10.73 -6.70
C GLU A 73 0.61 -10.30 -6.91
N GLY A 74 1.33 -11.08 -7.69
CA GLY A 74 2.68 -10.74 -8.13
C GLY A 74 3.73 -10.96 -7.06
N GLY A 75 4.79 -10.20 -7.14
CA GLY A 75 5.92 -10.25 -6.24
C GLY A 75 6.99 -9.25 -6.63
N GLY A 76 8.01 -9.16 -5.83
CA GLY A 76 9.08 -8.20 -6.07
C GLY A 76 10.02 -8.10 -4.88
N THR A 77 10.48 -6.90 -4.61
CA THR A 77 11.49 -6.63 -3.59
C THR A 77 11.14 -5.36 -2.83
N VAL A 78 11.23 -5.41 -1.51
CA VAL A 78 11.23 -4.22 -0.66
C VAL A 78 12.70 -3.87 -0.42
N PHE A 79 13.07 -2.62 -0.64
CA PHE A 79 14.44 -2.17 -0.41
C PHE A 79 14.48 -1.08 0.67
N PHE A 80 15.60 -1.04 1.38
CA PHE A 80 15.83 -0.14 2.50
C PHE A 80 17.10 0.68 2.29
N PRO A 81 17.24 1.84 2.97
CA PRO A 81 18.52 2.55 2.98
C PRO A 81 19.62 1.62 3.47
N GLY A 82 20.80 1.72 2.88
CA GLY A 82 21.92 0.88 3.27
C GLY A 82 22.04 -0.43 2.50
N GLY A 83 21.09 -0.72 1.61
CA GLY A 83 21.19 -1.84 0.68
C GLY A 83 20.50 -3.13 1.08
N ASP A 84 19.87 -3.17 2.26
CA ASP A 84 19.08 -4.35 2.63
C ASP A 84 17.87 -4.48 1.72
N GLU A 85 17.54 -5.72 1.34
CA GLU A 85 16.41 -6.02 0.47
C GLU A 85 15.71 -7.28 0.96
N ILE A 86 14.39 -7.31 0.80
CA ILE A 86 13.57 -8.48 1.13
C ILE A 86 12.69 -8.79 -0.08
N ALA A 87 12.81 -10.02 -0.59
CA ALA A 87 11.92 -10.50 -1.65
C ALA A 87 10.56 -10.85 -1.07
N PHE A 88 9.51 -10.59 -1.82
CA PHE A 88 8.15 -10.94 -1.42
C PHE A 88 7.40 -11.60 -2.59
N GLU A 89 6.36 -12.34 -2.25
CA GLU A 89 5.51 -13.01 -3.23
C GLU A 89 4.05 -13.01 -2.76
N ARG A 90 3.16 -13.40 -3.63
CA ARG A 90 1.73 -13.49 -3.35
C ARG A 90 1.48 -14.26 -2.05
N GLY A 91 0.65 -13.71 -1.19
CA GLY A 91 0.29 -14.29 0.10
C GLY A 91 1.10 -13.74 1.27
N ASP A 92 2.22 -13.07 1.00
CA ASP A 92 3.02 -12.46 2.07
C ASP A 92 2.31 -11.25 2.66
N THR A 93 2.57 -11.00 3.93
CA THR A 93 2.18 -9.78 4.60
C THR A 93 3.43 -9.11 5.14
N ILE A 94 3.62 -7.85 4.81
CA ILE A 94 4.78 -7.07 5.23
C ILE A 94 4.29 -5.91 6.06
N GLU A 95 4.85 -5.76 7.25
CA GLU A 95 4.46 -4.72 8.18
C GLU A 95 5.61 -3.75 8.40
N PHE A 96 5.31 -2.45 8.37
CA PHE A 96 6.28 -1.40 8.65
C PHE A 96 5.82 -0.61 9.86
N ALA A 97 6.70 -0.47 10.86
CA ALA A 97 6.48 0.49 11.92
C ALA A 97 6.50 1.91 11.35
N GLY A 98 5.97 2.88 12.07
CA GLY A 98 6.03 4.28 11.65
C GLY A 98 7.46 4.75 11.43
N ASP A 99 7.64 5.63 10.45
CA ASP A 99 8.91 6.28 10.11
C ASP A 99 10.05 5.35 9.67
N VAL A 100 9.73 4.16 9.19
CA VAL A 100 10.73 3.25 8.61
C VAL A 100 10.88 3.53 7.11
N PRO A 101 12.02 4.05 6.65
CA PRO A 101 12.24 4.31 5.23
C PRO A 101 12.26 3.01 4.43
N HIS A 102 11.51 2.97 3.36
CA HIS A 102 11.48 1.80 2.47
C HIS A 102 10.97 2.17 1.09
N GLY A 103 11.29 1.35 0.12
CA GLY A 103 10.76 1.44 -1.23
C GLY A 103 10.38 0.07 -1.75
N TRP A 104 9.68 0.06 -2.87
CA TRP A 104 9.18 -1.16 -3.48
C TRP A 104 9.64 -1.26 -4.93
N ARG A 105 9.98 -2.45 -5.35
CA ARG A 105 10.32 -2.73 -6.75
C ARG A 105 9.54 -3.96 -7.19
N GLY A 106 8.71 -3.81 -8.21
CA GLY A 106 7.96 -4.90 -8.79
C GLY A 106 8.87 -5.89 -9.50
N GLY A 107 8.42 -7.13 -9.58
CA GLY A 107 9.09 -8.18 -10.33
C GLY A 107 8.68 -8.19 -11.80
N SER A 108 8.72 -9.36 -12.43
CA SER A 108 8.41 -9.53 -13.85
C SER A 108 6.91 -9.49 -14.16
N GLU A 109 6.07 -9.54 -13.14
CA GLU A 109 4.62 -9.52 -13.28
C GLU A 109 4.02 -8.30 -12.56
N ARG A 110 2.77 -7.98 -12.90
CA ARG A 110 2.01 -6.98 -12.20
C ARG A 110 1.88 -7.37 -10.72
N THR A 111 2.08 -6.43 -9.82
CA THR A 111 1.95 -6.64 -8.38
C THR A 111 0.78 -5.82 -7.85
N LEU A 112 -0.02 -6.43 -6.99
CA LEU A 112 -1.13 -5.76 -6.31
C LEU A 112 -0.97 -5.95 -4.81
N LEU A 113 -0.94 -4.83 -4.09
CA LEU A 113 -0.84 -4.78 -2.63
C LEU A 113 -2.12 -4.21 -2.04
N ALA A 114 -2.65 -4.87 -1.02
CA ALA A 114 -3.71 -4.30 -0.19
C ALA A 114 -3.04 -3.73 1.06
N VAL A 115 -3.17 -2.43 1.25
CA VAL A 115 -2.45 -1.71 2.30
C VAL A 115 -3.44 -1.10 3.29
N THR A 116 -3.19 -1.34 4.57
CA THR A 116 -3.92 -0.69 5.65
C THR A 116 -2.91 0.11 6.47
N THR A 117 -3.20 1.39 6.69
CA THR A 117 -2.38 2.25 7.53
C THR A 117 -3.18 2.70 8.74
N TYR A 118 -2.52 2.81 9.87
CA TYR A 118 -3.16 3.28 11.10
C TYR A 118 -2.13 3.97 12.00
N PRO A 119 -2.58 4.89 12.88
CA PRO A 119 -1.67 5.56 13.79
C PRO A 119 -0.99 4.57 14.74
N GLU A 120 0.29 4.74 14.97
CA GLU A 120 1.06 3.86 15.85
C GLU A 120 0.48 3.79 17.27
N ASP A 121 -0.07 4.90 17.75
CA ASP A 121 -0.68 4.97 19.07
C ASP A 121 -1.90 4.06 19.23
N SER A 122 -2.59 3.75 18.12
CA SER A 122 -3.71 2.81 18.14
C SER A 122 -3.28 1.40 18.53
N VAL A 123 -2.09 0.99 18.12
CA VAL A 123 -1.52 -0.31 18.46
C VAL A 123 -1.19 -0.36 19.94
N LYS A 124 -0.57 0.67 20.46
CA LYS A 124 -0.23 0.76 21.89
C LYS A 124 -1.45 0.75 22.77
N ALA A 125 -2.51 1.42 22.35
CA ALA A 125 -3.78 1.46 23.09
C ALA A 125 -4.49 0.10 23.10
N ALA A 126 -4.31 -0.72 22.06
CA ALA A 126 -4.90 -2.03 21.94
C ALA A 126 -4.11 -3.11 22.71
N ALA A 127 -2.86 -2.83 23.01
CA ALA A 127 -2.03 -3.74 23.78
C ALA A 127 -2.30 -3.58 25.27
#